data_afa73f6235525353cce0a0d24798b715
#
_entry.id   afa73f6235525353cce0a0d24798b715
#
_cell.length_a   1.000
_cell.length_b   1.000
_cell.length_c   1.000
_cell.angle_alpha   90.00
_cell.angle_beta   90.00
_cell.angle_gamma   90.00
#
_symmetry.space_group_name_H-M   'P 1'
#
loop_
_entity.id
_entity.type
_entity.pdbx_description
1 polymer ?
#
loop_
_entity_poly.entity_id
_entity_poly.type
_entity_poly.pdbx_seq_one_letter_code
_entity_poly.pdbx_strand_id
1 'polypeptide(L)'
;WNTAYALLQLGMGFWHHSFWFCSLAAYYIILAVMRFFLVRHTRKYKPGEKMLDELRKYRACGVVFLVMNLALALMIFFMVYWNRTFHHHEITTIALAAYTFTSLTLAIINTVKYRRYNSPVYSASKAISLAAAAVSMLTLESTMLTTFGDETMALTTRKIMLGASGAVISVFIITTAIYMIVQGTKKMKLLDIVKE
;
A
#
# COMPACT_ATOMS: atom_id res chain seq x y z
N TRP A 1 11.86 -7.02 2.13
CA TRP A 1 10.74 -7.86 1.69
C TRP A 1 9.94 -7.18 0.59
N ASN A 2 9.41 -5.96 0.82
CA ASN A 2 8.67 -5.20 -0.21
C ASN A 2 9.51 -4.93 -1.47
N THR A 3 10.81 -4.72 -1.34
CA THR A 3 11.71 -4.50 -2.48
C THR A 3 11.88 -5.77 -3.32
N ALA A 4 12.00 -6.93 -2.68
CA ALA A 4 12.08 -8.22 -3.39
C ALA A 4 10.79 -8.49 -4.17
N TYR A 5 9.62 -8.20 -3.58
CA TYR A 5 8.34 -8.32 -4.27
C TYR A 5 8.19 -7.33 -5.43
N ALA A 6 8.61 -6.07 -5.23
CA ALA A 6 8.61 -5.08 -6.31
C ALA A 6 9.48 -5.52 -7.51
N LEU A 7 10.66 -6.09 -7.24
CA LEU A 7 11.54 -6.62 -8.28
C LEU A 7 10.93 -7.83 -9.00
N LEU A 8 10.27 -8.72 -8.28
CA LEU A 8 9.56 -9.85 -8.86
C LEU A 8 8.41 -9.38 -9.75
N GLN A 9 7.63 -8.41 -9.32
CA GLN A 9 6.55 -7.81 -10.10
C GLN A 9 7.08 -7.06 -11.34
N LEU A 10 8.22 -6.36 -11.21
CA LEU A 10 8.88 -5.72 -12.36
C LEU A 10 9.33 -6.76 -13.39
N GLY A 11 9.98 -7.82 -12.95
CA GLY A 11 10.42 -8.90 -13.82
C GLY A 11 9.25 -9.53 -14.59
N MET A 12 8.16 -9.82 -13.90
CA MET A 12 6.93 -10.33 -14.52
C MET A 12 6.27 -9.30 -15.45
N GLY A 13 6.27 -8.01 -15.08
CA GLY A 13 5.72 -6.94 -15.90
C GLY A 13 6.47 -6.76 -17.22
N PHE A 14 7.79 -6.85 -17.17
CA PHE A 14 8.67 -6.77 -18.35
C PHE A 14 8.50 -7.99 -19.25
N TRP A 15 8.45 -9.19 -18.66
CA TRP A 15 8.28 -10.44 -19.40
C TRP A 15 6.93 -10.54 -20.13
N HIS A 16 5.87 -10.08 -19.50
CA HIS A 16 4.49 -10.16 -20.03
C HIS A 16 4.02 -8.88 -20.73
N HIS A 17 4.85 -7.82 -20.86
CA HIS A 17 4.48 -6.52 -21.40
C HIS A 17 3.16 -5.98 -20.81
N SER A 18 2.93 -6.22 -19.51
CA SER A 18 1.67 -5.90 -18.83
C SER A 18 1.76 -4.58 -18.09
N PHE A 19 0.94 -3.63 -18.51
CA PHE A 19 0.78 -2.34 -17.83
C PHE A 19 0.38 -2.49 -16.34
N TRP A 20 -0.41 -3.52 -16.03
CA TRP A 20 -0.83 -3.84 -14.67
C TRP A 20 0.34 -4.15 -13.73
N PHE A 21 1.21 -5.06 -14.13
CA PHE A 21 2.38 -5.44 -13.32
C PHE A 21 3.36 -4.29 -13.14
N CYS A 22 3.58 -3.48 -14.20
CA CYS A 22 4.43 -2.30 -14.11
C CYS A 22 3.86 -1.26 -13.14
N SER A 23 2.54 -1.06 -13.15
CA SER A 23 1.87 -0.13 -12.23
C SER A 23 1.93 -0.62 -10.79
N LEU A 24 1.70 -1.91 -10.54
CA LEU A 24 1.87 -2.53 -9.22
C LEU A 24 3.32 -2.43 -8.74
N ALA A 25 4.29 -2.72 -9.60
CA ALA A 25 5.70 -2.60 -9.27
C ALA A 25 6.06 -1.17 -8.87
N ALA A 26 5.61 -0.17 -9.64
CA ALA A 26 5.79 1.24 -9.31
C ALA A 26 5.18 1.59 -7.94
N TYR A 27 3.98 1.08 -7.66
CA TYR A 27 3.33 1.24 -6.36
C TYR A 27 4.20 0.72 -5.21
N TYR A 28 4.69 -0.52 -5.31
CA TYR A 28 5.53 -1.13 -4.28
C TYR A 28 6.91 -0.47 -4.16
N ILE A 29 7.47 0.03 -5.26
CA ILE A 29 8.73 0.80 -5.24
C ILE A 29 8.54 2.08 -4.44
N ILE A 30 7.46 2.83 -4.67
CA ILE A 30 7.16 4.05 -3.92
C ILE A 30 7.02 3.74 -2.42
N LEU A 31 6.29 2.68 -2.06
CA LEU A 31 6.18 2.24 -0.65
C LEU A 31 7.52 1.87 -0.05
N ALA A 32 8.39 1.18 -0.81
CA ALA A 32 9.74 0.81 -0.37
C ALA A 32 10.62 2.04 -0.14
N VAL A 33 10.57 3.01 -1.05
CA VAL A 33 11.28 4.28 -0.95
C VAL A 33 10.82 5.08 0.29
N MET A 34 9.50 5.21 0.49
CA MET A 34 8.95 5.86 1.68
C MET A 34 9.46 5.17 2.96
N ARG A 35 9.40 3.84 3.01
CA ARG A 35 9.90 3.07 4.15
C ARG A 35 11.41 3.26 4.37
N PHE A 36 12.20 3.28 3.30
CA PHE A 36 13.64 3.53 3.38
C PHE A 36 13.94 4.88 4.03
N PHE A 37 13.27 5.96 3.61
CA PHE A 37 13.45 7.28 4.21
C PHE A 37 13.06 7.33 5.69
N LEU A 38 11.98 6.64 6.09
CA LEU A 38 11.57 6.55 7.48
C LEU A 38 12.59 5.78 8.33
N VAL A 39 13.03 4.61 7.86
CA VAL A 39 14.04 3.78 8.56
C VAL A 39 15.39 4.50 8.66
N ARG A 40 15.82 5.19 7.60
CA ARG A 40 17.04 6.01 7.64
C ARG A 40 16.95 7.10 8.69
N HIS A 41 15.78 7.69 8.90
CA HIS A 41 15.58 8.69 9.94
C HIS A 41 15.67 8.08 11.34
N THR A 42 14.98 6.97 11.59
CA THR A 42 14.99 6.28 12.90
C THR A 42 16.33 5.70 13.29
N ARG A 43 17.19 5.39 12.32
CA ARG A 43 18.58 4.97 12.57
C ARG A 43 19.49 6.13 12.99
N LYS A 44 19.18 7.36 12.52
CA LYS A 44 20.03 8.54 12.76
C LYS A 44 19.62 9.31 14.03
N TYR A 45 18.34 9.31 14.38
CA TYR A 45 17.77 10.07 15.48
C TYR A 45 16.87 9.19 16.34
N LYS A 46 16.88 9.42 17.67
CA LYS A 46 15.95 8.76 18.56
C LYS A 46 14.52 9.26 18.33
N PRO A 47 13.49 8.40 18.55
CA PRO A 47 12.10 8.80 18.40
C PRO A 47 11.78 10.01 19.30
N GLY A 48 11.24 11.07 18.70
CA GLY A 48 10.87 12.31 19.40
C GLY A 48 11.97 13.36 19.50
N GLU A 49 13.23 13.06 19.16
CA GLU A 49 14.35 14.00 19.24
C GLU A 49 14.21 15.17 18.25
N LYS A 50 13.70 14.89 17.05
CA LYS A 50 13.40 15.90 16.00
C LYS A 50 11.94 15.84 15.60
N MET A 51 11.05 16.16 16.53
CA MET A 51 9.60 16.04 16.35
C MET A 51 9.07 16.78 15.13
N LEU A 52 9.56 17.98 14.81
CA LEU A 52 9.15 18.74 13.63
C LEU A 52 9.50 18.03 12.31
N ASP A 53 10.71 17.44 12.22
CA ASP A 53 11.11 16.70 11.03
C ASP A 53 10.34 15.39 10.89
N GLU A 54 10.02 14.74 12.02
CA GLU A 54 9.17 13.55 12.04
C GLU A 54 7.76 13.86 11.54
N LEU A 55 7.17 14.98 11.99
CA LEU A 55 5.84 15.41 11.58
C LEU A 55 5.79 15.84 10.09
N ARG A 56 6.85 16.52 9.61
CA ARG A 56 6.97 16.84 8.18
C ARG A 56 6.98 15.57 7.32
N LYS A 57 7.76 14.56 7.70
CA LYS A 57 7.81 13.27 6.99
C LYS A 57 6.49 12.53 7.07
N TYR A 58 5.84 12.54 8.24
CA TYR A 58 4.53 11.95 8.43
C TYR A 58 3.48 12.58 7.50
N ARG A 59 3.46 13.91 7.40
CA ARG A 59 2.58 14.64 6.48
C ARG A 59 2.91 14.36 5.02
N ALA A 60 4.21 14.33 4.67
CA ALA A 60 4.64 14.01 3.30
C ALA A 60 4.21 12.60 2.89
N CYS A 61 4.31 11.62 3.78
CA CYS A 61 3.76 10.28 3.53
C CYS A 61 2.26 10.29 3.25
N GLY A 62 1.48 11.11 3.98
CA GLY A 62 0.05 11.27 3.73
C GLY A 62 -0.25 11.82 2.32
N VAL A 63 0.51 12.83 1.87
CA VAL A 63 0.36 13.39 0.52
C VAL A 63 0.71 12.33 -0.54
N VAL A 64 1.81 11.60 -0.37
CA VAL A 64 2.19 10.52 -1.29
C VAL A 64 1.12 9.45 -1.35
N PHE A 65 0.48 9.10 -0.22
CA PHE A 65 -0.65 8.15 -0.21
C PHE A 65 -1.84 8.63 -1.04
N LEU A 66 -2.16 9.92 -1.03
CA LEU A 66 -3.25 10.45 -1.88
C LEU A 66 -2.92 10.28 -3.37
N VAL A 67 -1.68 10.62 -3.76
CA VAL A 67 -1.24 10.45 -5.16
C VAL A 67 -1.25 8.97 -5.56
N MET A 68 -0.76 8.09 -4.69
CA MET A 68 -0.78 6.65 -4.93
C MET A 68 -2.19 6.08 -5.00
N ASN A 69 -3.11 6.60 -4.19
CA ASN A 69 -4.50 6.18 -4.25
C ASN A 69 -5.18 6.57 -5.57
N LEU A 70 -4.84 7.73 -6.13
CA LEU A 70 -5.32 8.13 -7.45
C LEU A 70 -4.84 7.14 -8.52
N ALA A 71 -3.57 6.75 -8.49
CA ALA A 71 -3.03 5.74 -9.40
C ALA A 71 -3.71 4.37 -9.22
N LEU A 72 -3.96 3.96 -7.96
CA LEU A 72 -4.69 2.73 -7.64
C LEU A 72 -6.11 2.76 -8.17
N ALA A 73 -6.83 3.87 -7.98
CA ALA A 73 -8.20 4.04 -8.49
C ALA A 73 -8.27 3.94 -10.01
N LEU A 74 -7.31 4.57 -10.71
CA LEU A 74 -7.20 4.44 -12.17
C LEU A 74 -6.93 2.99 -12.59
N MET A 75 -6.04 2.28 -11.89
CA MET A 75 -5.77 0.86 -12.16
C MET A 75 -7.02 0.00 -12.00
N ILE A 76 -7.77 0.18 -10.91
CA ILE A 76 -9.02 -0.56 -10.66
C ILE A 76 -10.05 -0.24 -11.75
N PHE A 77 -10.19 1.03 -12.11
CA PHE A 77 -11.09 1.46 -13.18
C PHE A 77 -10.78 0.77 -14.50
N PHE A 78 -9.51 0.77 -14.94
CA PHE A 78 -9.10 0.10 -16.16
C PHE A 78 -9.31 -1.41 -16.11
N MET A 79 -9.07 -2.05 -14.98
CA MET A 79 -9.26 -3.47 -14.78
C MET A 79 -10.74 -3.86 -14.90
N VAL A 80 -11.63 -3.11 -14.27
CA VAL A 80 -13.08 -3.34 -14.29
C VAL A 80 -13.67 -3.02 -15.66
N TYR A 81 -13.26 -1.91 -16.29
CA TYR A 81 -13.82 -1.45 -17.56
C TYR A 81 -13.36 -2.31 -18.74
N TRP A 82 -12.05 -2.51 -18.92
CA TRP A 82 -11.50 -3.25 -20.04
C TRP A 82 -11.47 -4.77 -19.87
N ASN A 83 -11.87 -5.28 -18.73
CA ASN A 83 -11.91 -6.73 -18.45
C ASN A 83 -10.59 -7.46 -18.80
N ARG A 84 -9.46 -6.76 -18.74
CA ARG A 84 -8.13 -7.35 -18.96
C ARG A 84 -7.67 -8.01 -17.71
N THR A 85 -8.10 -9.25 -17.52
CA THR A 85 -7.61 -10.13 -16.48
C THR A 85 -6.52 -11.02 -17.07
N PHE A 86 -5.41 -11.14 -16.36
CA PHE A 86 -4.31 -11.97 -16.81
C PHE A 86 -4.42 -13.35 -16.17
N HIS A 87 -4.46 -14.39 -17.02
CA HIS A 87 -4.33 -15.76 -16.53
C HIS A 87 -2.89 -15.96 -16.02
N HIS A 88 -2.78 -16.20 -14.73
CA HIS A 88 -1.51 -16.57 -14.11
C HIS A 88 -1.39 -18.08 -14.06
N HIS A 89 -0.17 -18.58 -14.17
CA HIS A 89 0.12 -19.97 -13.83
C HIS A 89 -0.26 -20.20 -12.36
N GLU A 90 -0.88 -21.35 -12.05
CA GLU A 90 -1.30 -21.72 -10.69
C GLU A 90 -0.18 -21.55 -9.65
N ILE A 91 1.06 -21.92 -10.01
CA ILE A 91 2.25 -21.74 -9.16
C ILE A 91 2.45 -20.28 -8.76
N THR A 92 2.26 -19.35 -9.70
CA THR A 92 2.40 -17.90 -9.45
C THR A 92 1.32 -17.42 -8.48
N THR A 93 0.10 -17.91 -8.63
CA THR A 93 -1.02 -17.58 -7.74
C THR A 93 -0.78 -18.06 -6.32
N ILE A 94 -0.24 -19.27 -6.14
CA ILE A 94 0.13 -19.82 -4.83
C ILE A 94 1.24 -18.98 -4.18
N ALA A 95 2.26 -18.58 -4.95
CA ALA A 95 3.34 -17.72 -4.46
C ALA A 95 2.84 -16.34 -4.03
N LEU A 96 1.91 -15.74 -4.81
CA LEU A 96 1.24 -14.49 -4.47
C LEU A 96 0.41 -14.62 -3.18
N ALA A 97 -0.31 -15.73 -3.00
CA ALA A 97 -1.06 -15.99 -1.79
C ALA A 97 -0.14 -16.07 -0.57
N ALA A 98 0.93 -16.84 -0.64
CA ALA A 98 1.92 -16.96 0.45
C ALA A 98 2.52 -15.60 0.80
N TYR A 99 2.89 -14.79 -0.20
CA TYR A 99 3.37 -13.43 0.02
C TYR A 99 2.33 -12.54 0.71
N THR A 100 1.09 -12.56 0.23
CA THR A 100 0.00 -11.72 0.75
C THR A 100 -0.29 -12.02 2.21
N PHE A 101 -0.43 -13.29 2.56
CA PHE A 101 -0.67 -13.70 3.96
C PHE A 101 0.51 -13.34 4.86
N THR A 102 1.74 -13.52 4.39
CA THR A 102 2.94 -13.11 5.12
C THR A 102 2.97 -11.59 5.31
N SER A 103 2.68 -10.82 4.27
CA SER A 103 2.63 -9.35 4.30
C SER A 103 1.57 -8.84 5.28
N LEU A 104 0.37 -9.46 5.26
CA LEU A 104 -0.73 -9.13 6.18
C LEU A 104 -0.35 -9.44 7.63
N THR A 105 0.20 -10.61 7.90
CA THR A 105 0.66 -11.01 9.23
C THR A 105 1.72 -10.05 9.76
N LEU A 106 2.73 -9.69 8.95
CA LEU A 106 3.75 -8.72 9.32
C LEU A 106 3.17 -7.32 9.54
N ALA A 107 2.17 -6.91 8.76
CA ALA A 107 1.50 -5.61 8.94
C ALA A 107 0.75 -5.57 10.28
N ILE A 108 0.06 -6.64 10.66
CA ILE A 108 -0.63 -6.75 11.95
C ILE A 108 0.39 -6.73 13.11
N ILE A 109 1.42 -7.57 13.04
CA ILE A 109 2.48 -7.64 14.06
C ILE A 109 3.14 -6.26 14.24
N ASN A 110 3.50 -5.59 13.14
CA ASN A 110 4.10 -4.26 13.20
C ASN A 110 3.13 -3.22 13.79
N THR A 111 1.84 -3.31 13.49
CA THR A 111 0.83 -2.39 14.03
C THR A 111 0.70 -2.57 15.54
N VAL A 112 0.69 -3.79 16.04
CA VAL A 112 0.63 -4.09 17.48
C VAL A 112 1.94 -3.70 18.16
N LYS A 113 3.08 -4.12 17.63
CA LYS A 113 4.41 -3.87 18.20
C LYS A 113 4.70 -2.37 18.34
N TYR A 114 4.39 -1.59 17.31
CA TYR A 114 4.66 -0.15 17.30
C TYR A 114 3.55 0.69 17.94
N ARG A 115 2.51 0.08 18.49
CA ARG A 115 1.43 0.80 19.20
C ARG A 115 1.93 1.56 20.41
N ARG A 116 2.98 1.07 21.07
CA ARG A 116 3.57 1.67 22.28
C ARG A 116 4.44 2.90 22.00
N TYR A 117 4.88 3.10 20.74
CA TYR A 117 5.74 4.22 20.38
C TYR A 117 4.89 5.38 19.86
N ASN A 118 4.86 6.48 20.63
CA ASN A 118 4.14 7.72 20.27
C ASN A 118 4.89 8.58 19.25
N SER A 119 5.67 7.98 18.32
CA SER A 119 6.40 8.71 17.29
C SER A 119 5.62 8.73 15.97
N PRO A 120 5.54 9.91 15.29
CA PRO A 120 4.93 10.05 13.98
C PRO A 120 5.53 9.13 12.92
N VAL A 121 6.84 8.91 12.95
CA VAL A 121 7.56 8.04 12.00
C VAL A 121 7.12 6.58 12.11
N TYR A 122 6.94 6.07 13.32
CA TYR A 122 6.42 4.71 13.50
C TYR A 122 4.96 4.60 13.07
N SER A 123 4.16 5.64 13.27
CA SER A 123 2.78 5.71 12.78
C SER A 123 2.73 5.70 11.25
N ALA A 124 3.61 6.43 10.57
CA ALA A 124 3.75 6.36 9.11
C ALA A 124 4.18 4.96 8.64
N SER A 125 5.13 4.32 9.32
CA SER A 125 5.57 2.96 8.96
C SER A 125 4.47 1.92 9.08
N LYS A 126 3.57 2.05 10.09
CA LYS A 126 2.37 1.20 10.21
C LYS A 126 1.43 1.40 9.03
N ALA A 127 1.14 2.67 8.68
CA ALA A 127 0.27 3.00 7.56
C ALA A 127 0.80 2.42 6.23
N ILE A 128 2.12 2.51 5.99
CA ILE A 128 2.78 1.91 4.82
C ILE A 128 2.61 0.38 4.82
N SER A 129 2.77 -0.28 5.97
CA SER A 129 2.62 -1.73 6.05
C SER A 129 1.18 -2.18 5.79
N LEU A 130 0.20 -1.45 6.35
CA LEU A 130 -1.21 -1.74 6.15
C LEU A 130 -1.65 -1.48 4.70
N ALA A 131 -1.19 -0.37 4.09
CA ALA A 131 -1.47 -0.08 2.68
C ALA A 131 -0.88 -1.16 1.75
N ALA A 132 0.37 -1.57 2.00
CA ALA A 132 0.99 -2.66 1.23
C ALA A 132 0.21 -3.97 1.35
N ALA A 133 -0.22 -4.33 2.56
CA ALA A 133 -1.01 -5.54 2.78
C ALA A 133 -2.39 -5.47 2.09
N ALA A 134 -3.08 -4.32 2.19
CA ALA A 134 -4.38 -4.12 1.55
C ALA A 134 -4.31 -4.26 0.02
N VAL A 135 -3.29 -3.65 -0.61
CA VAL A 135 -3.09 -3.77 -2.06
C VAL A 135 -2.66 -5.19 -2.46
N SER A 136 -1.87 -5.88 -1.62
CA SER A 136 -1.55 -7.30 -1.85
C SER A 136 -2.81 -8.17 -1.82
N MET A 137 -3.76 -7.91 -0.92
CA MET A 137 -5.04 -8.63 -0.87
C MET A 137 -5.87 -8.40 -2.13
N LEU A 138 -5.95 -7.16 -2.64
CA LEU A 138 -6.63 -6.85 -3.89
C LEU A 138 -5.98 -7.58 -5.08
N THR A 139 -4.65 -7.61 -5.11
CA THR A 139 -3.91 -8.33 -6.16
C THR A 139 -4.18 -9.83 -6.10
N LEU A 140 -4.19 -10.41 -4.89
CA LEU A 140 -4.49 -11.82 -4.70
C LEU A 140 -5.93 -12.16 -5.12
N GLU A 141 -6.91 -11.35 -4.69
CA GLU A 141 -8.32 -11.50 -5.08
C GLU A 141 -8.46 -11.49 -6.60
N SER A 142 -7.86 -10.50 -7.26
CA SER A 142 -7.84 -10.39 -8.71
C SER A 142 -7.25 -11.64 -9.37
N THR A 143 -6.12 -12.12 -8.87
CA THR A 143 -5.41 -13.29 -9.42
C THR A 143 -6.21 -14.57 -9.19
N MET A 144 -6.82 -14.74 -8.01
CA MET A 144 -7.66 -15.90 -7.71
C MET A 144 -8.90 -15.94 -8.60
N LEU A 145 -9.58 -14.81 -8.79
CA LEU A 145 -10.74 -14.71 -9.66
C LEU A 145 -10.41 -15.00 -11.14
N THR A 146 -9.17 -14.79 -11.55
CA THR A 146 -8.75 -15.05 -12.94
C THR A 146 -8.21 -16.46 -13.15
N THR A 147 -7.57 -17.05 -12.15
CA THR A 147 -6.94 -18.38 -12.26
C THR A 147 -7.90 -19.51 -11.91
N PHE A 148 -8.73 -19.30 -10.88
CA PHE A 148 -9.65 -20.32 -10.36
C PHE A 148 -11.12 -19.97 -10.55
N GLY A 149 -11.42 -18.79 -11.11
CA GLY A 149 -12.81 -18.40 -11.40
C GLY A 149 -13.40 -19.30 -12.46
N ASP A 150 -14.50 -19.97 -12.11
CA ASP A 150 -15.22 -20.88 -12.95
C ASP A 150 -15.80 -20.15 -14.20
N GLU A 151 -15.84 -20.80 -15.35
CA GLU A 151 -16.44 -20.23 -16.58
C GLU A 151 -17.93 -19.88 -16.37
N THR A 152 -18.56 -20.49 -15.37
CA THR A 152 -19.94 -20.22 -14.98
C THR A 152 -20.11 -18.89 -14.22
N MET A 153 -19.02 -18.30 -13.68
CA MET A 153 -19.10 -17.05 -12.97
C MET A 153 -19.34 -15.89 -13.93
N ALA A 154 -20.51 -15.26 -13.85
CA ALA A 154 -20.87 -14.14 -14.69
C ALA A 154 -19.81 -13.03 -14.62
N LEU A 155 -19.37 -12.54 -15.76
CA LEU A 155 -18.41 -11.44 -15.91
C LEU A 155 -18.78 -10.23 -15.02
N THR A 156 -20.07 -9.98 -14.86
CA THR A 156 -20.64 -8.92 -14.04
C THR A 156 -20.31 -9.12 -12.55
N THR A 157 -20.44 -10.36 -12.05
CA THR A 157 -20.13 -10.68 -10.63
C THR A 157 -18.67 -10.45 -10.33
N ARG A 158 -17.76 -10.87 -11.21
CA ARG A 158 -16.31 -10.63 -11.10
C ARG A 158 -15.99 -9.14 -11.04
N LYS A 159 -16.59 -8.34 -11.93
CA LYS A 159 -16.40 -6.88 -11.96
C LYS A 159 -16.90 -6.20 -10.68
N ILE A 160 -18.05 -6.63 -10.17
CA ILE A 160 -18.62 -6.09 -8.94
C ILE A 160 -17.73 -6.42 -7.75
N MET A 161 -17.24 -7.66 -7.62
CA MET A 161 -16.36 -8.05 -6.52
C MET A 161 -15.07 -7.22 -6.51
N LEU A 162 -14.35 -7.17 -7.64
CA LEU A 162 -13.11 -6.38 -7.75
C LEU A 162 -13.33 -4.87 -7.58
N GLY A 163 -14.44 -4.35 -8.07
CA GLY A 163 -14.81 -2.95 -7.89
C GLY A 163 -15.13 -2.61 -6.44
N ALA A 164 -15.88 -3.48 -5.76
CA ALA A 164 -16.25 -3.29 -4.36
C ALA A 164 -15.03 -3.36 -3.42
N SER A 165 -14.20 -4.40 -3.55
CA SER A 165 -12.98 -4.54 -2.74
C SER A 165 -11.98 -3.42 -3.02
N GLY A 166 -11.80 -3.04 -4.28
CA GLY A 166 -10.98 -1.90 -4.67
C GLY A 166 -11.48 -0.58 -4.09
N ALA A 167 -12.79 -0.34 -4.09
CA ALA A 167 -13.40 0.85 -3.48
C ALA A 167 -13.16 0.89 -1.97
N VAL A 168 -13.36 -0.22 -1.26
CA VAL A 168 -13.10 -0.32 0.19
C VAL A 168 -11.65 0.01 0.52
N ILE A 169 -10.70 -0.57 -0.23
CA ILE A 169 -9.27 -0.31 -0.03
C ILE A 169 -8.93 1.15 -0.33
N SER A 170 -9.50 1.72 -1.40
CA SER A 170 -9.29 3.13 -1.76
C SER A 170 -9.79 4.07 -0.65
N VAL A 171 -10.99 3.85 -0.11
CA VAL A 171 -11.53 4.62 1.02
C VAL A 171 -10.65 4.48 2.26
N PHE A 172 -10.15 3.28 2.56
CA PHE A 172 -9.24 3.06 3.68
C PHE A 172 -7.93 3.86 3.51
N ILE A 173 -7.32 3.85 2.32
CA ILE A 173 -6.08 4.60 2.03
C ILE A 173 -6.31 6.11 2.11
N ILE A 174 -7.42 6.62 1.53
CA ILE A 174 -7.79 8.05 1.59
C ILE A 174 -7.98 8.49 3.05
N THR A 175 -8.75 7.74 3.83
CA THR A 175 -9.01 8.06 5.24
C THR A 175 -7.70 8.11 6.02
N THR A 176 -6.82 7.13 5.82
CA THR A 176 -5.50 7.10 6.45
C THR A 176 -4.64 8.29 6.02
N ALA A 177 -4.63 8.65 4.74
CA ALA A 177 -3.88 9.77 4.20
C ALA A 177 -4.36 11.11 4.78
N ILE A 178 -5.67 11.35 4.79
CA ILE A 178 -6.27 12.56 5.36
C ILE A 178 -5.94 12.66 6.87
N TYR A 179 -6.09 11.56 7.60
CA TYR A 179 -5.74 11.51 9.01
C TYR A 179 -4.28 11.89 9.26
N MET A 180 -3.35 11.37 8.44
CA MET A 180 -1.92 11.70 8.54
C MET A 180 -1.64 13.17 8.27
N ILE A 181 -2.28 13.76 7.26
CA ILE A 181 -2.11 15.16 6.90
C ILE A 181 -2.66 16.08 7.99
N VAL A 182 -3.88 15.83 8.44
CA VAL A 182 -4.56 16.65 9.46
C VAL A 182 -3.83 16.59 10.79
N GLN A 183 -3.53 15.40 11.27
CA GLN A 183 -2.80 15.20 12.53
C GLN A 183 -1.37 15.77 12.47
N GLY A 184 -0.67 15.57 11.36
CA GLY A 184 0.65 16.13 11.14
C GLY A 184 0.62 17.65 11.20
N THR A 185 -0.32 18.29 10.52
CA THR A 185 -0.47 19.76 10.51
C THR A 185 -0.87 20.31 11.87
N LYS A 186 -1.85 19.68 12.56
CA LYS A 186 -2.26 20.09 13.93
C LYS A 186 -1.10 20.07 14.91
N LYS A 187 -0.36 18.96 14.95
CA LYS A 187 0.77 18.81 15.88
C LYS A 187 1.93 19.76 15.57
N MET A 188 2.18 20.07 14.29
CA MET A 188 3.18 21.07 13.92
C MET A 188 2.82 22.47 14.42
N LYS A 189 1.57 22.90 14.22
CA LYS A 189 1.09 24.20 14.73
C LYS A 189 1.20 24.32 16.26
N LEU A 190 0.88 23.26 16.98
CA LEU A 190 1.02 23.25 18.46
C LEU A 190 2.49 23.39 18.90
N LEU A 191 3.42 22.79 18.17
CA LEU A 191 4.85 22.89 18.48
C LEU A 191 5.45 24.26 18.15
N ASP A 192 4.92 24.95 17.13
CA ASP A 192 5.34 26.31 16.79
C ASP A 192 4.86 27.30 17.86
N ILE A 193 3.62 27.16 18.36
CA ILE A 193 3.06 28.02 19.44
C ILE A 193 3.82 27.85 20.78
N VAL A 194 4.32 26.64 21.08
CA VAL A 194 5.06 26.38 22.33
C VAL A 194 6.52 26.92 22.27
N LYS A 195 7.00 27.25 21.08
CA LYS A 195 8.35 27.82 20.88
C LYS A 195 8.40 29.33 20.89
N GLU A 196 7.26 30.02 20.73
CA GLU A 196 7.07 31.44 20.93
C GLU A 196 6.82 31.75 22.43
#